data_9feeda19b94a1151d72ea166613f9567
#
_entry.id   9feeda19b94a1151d72ea166613f9567
#
_cell.length_a   1.000
_cell.length_b   1.000
_cell.length_c   1.000
_cell.angle_alpha   90.00
_cell.angle_beta   90.00
_cell.angle_gamma   90.00
#
_symmetry.space_group_name_H-M   'P 1'
#
loop_
_entity.id
_entity.type
_entity.pdbx_description
1 polymer ?
#
loop_
_entity_poly.entity_id
_entity_poly.type
_entity_poly.pdbx_seq_one_letter_code
_entity_poly.pdbx_strand_id
1 'polypeptide(L)'
;MKKWQKIVGGMLVLAALIGAVAYIFRTDLILWGVKNRDAPEIIAQTPEINWQPGPQTAKVPKDQRPPNVILILADDLGINDISTFGGGVAAGLVPTPNIDRIAAEGVNFTNGYAGNATCAPSRAMLMTGRYPISTGYEFTPAPSGMGRVVSSVSGDIRPDLPSGNYDSDADAQSPEYEQQGLPSEEITLAEMLAPAGYHSVHVGKWHMGLSPEMDPLGQGFDETLTMSEGLYLPEDDPNVVNAKVDFDPIDRFLWASQRFAGTFNRSEPFAPGGYLTDWWTQESLEAIEANKNRP
;
A
#
# COMPACT_ATOMS: atom_id res chain seq x y z
N MET A 1 -15.88 -30.16 -52.75
CA MET A 1 -16.01 -30.13 -51.28
C MET A 1 -17.47 -30.17 -50.90
N LYS A 2 -17.88 -31.09 -50.02
CA LYS A 2 -19.25 -31.18 -49.53
C LYS A 2 -19.59 -29.94 -48.71
N LYS A 3 -20.83 -29.43 -48.77
CA LYS A 3 -21.31 -28.21 -48.06
C LYS A 3 -20.87 -28.18 -46.58
N TRP A 4 -20.88 -29.34 -45.92
CA TRP A 4 -20.42 -29.51 -44.54
C TRP A 4 -18.92 -29.16 -44.34
N GLN A 5 -18.02 -29.54 -45.28
CA GLN A 5 -16.59 -29.25 -45.21
C GLN A 5 -16.30 -27.74 -45.30
N LYS A 6 -17.13 -26.98 -46.04
CA LYS A 6 -17.03 -25.50 -46.10
C LYS A 6 -17.48 -24.86 -44.77
N ILE A 7 -18.53 -25.40 -44.12
CA ILE A 7 -19.01 -24.92 -42.81
C ILE A 7 -17.95 -25.21 -41.73
N VAL A 8 -17.42 -26.41 -41.67
CA VAL A 8 -16.35 -26.77 -40.70
C VAL A 8 -15.10 -25.91 -40.93
N GLY A 9 -14.68 -25.74 -42.20
CA GLY A 9 -13.57 -24.87 -42.52
C GLY A 9 -13.80 -23.41 -42.09
N GLY A 10 -15.00 -22.89 -42.31
CA GLY A 10 -15.38 -21.55 -41.82
C GLY A 10 -15.36 -21.40 -40.30
N MET A 11 -15.85 -22.43 -39.57
CA MET A 11 -15.80 -22.43 -38.10
C MET A 11 -14.36 -22.49 -37.57
N LEU A 12 -13.48 -23.27 -38.21
CA LEU A 12 -12.06 -23.35 -37.82
C LEU A 12 -11.33 -22.00 -38.04
N VAL A 13 -11.61 -21.34 -39.16
CA VAL A 13 -11.05 -20.01 -39.46
C VAL A 13 -11.57 -18.96 -38.42
N LEU A 14 -12.86 -19.00 -38.12
CA LEU A 14 -13.44 -18.11 -37.11
C LEU A 14 -12.85 -18.37 -35.73
N ALA A 15 -12.71 -19.61 -35.32
CA ALA A 15 -12.07 -19.98 -34.05
C ALA A 15 -10.61 -19.51 -33.99
N ALA A 16 -9.85 -19.67 -35.08
CA ALA A 16 -8.48 -19.17 -35.17
C ALA A 16 -8.41 -17.64 -35.08
N LEU A 17 -9.33 -16.93 -35.72
CA LEU A 17 -9.42 -15.46 -35.60
C LEU A 17 -9.78 -15.00 -34.19
N ILE A 18 -10.74 -15.64 -33.55
CA ILE A 18 -11.08 -15.36 -32.14
C ILE A 18 -9.88 -15.63 -31.23
N GLY A 19 -9.19 -16.73 -31.41
CA GLY A 19 -7.97 -17.06 -30.68
C GLY A 19 -6.85 -16.04 -30.88
N ALA A 20 -6.65 -15.58 -32.11
CA ALA A 20 -5.67 -14.56 -32.43
C ALA A 20 -6.02 -13.20 -31.76
N VAL A 21 -7.28 -12.79 -31.83
CA VAL A 21 -7.78 -11.56 -31.17
C VAL A 21 -7.62 -11.69 -29.66
N ALA A 22 -8.03 -12.80 -29.05
CA ALA A 22 -7.87 -13.04 -27.63
C ALA A 22 -6.39 -13.04 -27.20
N TYR A 23 -5.50 -13.56 -28.03
CA TYR A 23 -4.07 -13.52 -27.76
C TYR A 23 -3.49 -12.10 -27.85
N ILE A 24 -3.90 -11.31 -28.84
CA ILE A 24 -3.44 -9.92 -29.00
C ILE A 24 -3.91 -9.06 -27.81
N PHE A 25 -5.14 -9.24 -27.36
CA PHE A 25 -5.74 -8.48 -26.26
C PHE A 25 -5.70 -9.21 -24.91
N ARG A 26 -4.83 -10.22 -24.75
CA ARG A 26 -4.81 -11.08 -23.57
C ARG A 26 -4.62 -10.30 -22.27
N THR A 27 -3.75 -9.30 -22.26
CA THR A 27 -3.48 -8.45 -21.09
C THR A 27 -4.72 -7.65 -20.72
N ASP A 28 -5.37 -7.02 -21.69
CA ASP A 28 -6.59 -6.23 -21.45
C ASP A 28 -7.74 -7.11 -20.97
N LEU A 29 -7.84 -8.35 -21.50
CA LEU A 29 -8.84 -9.33 -21.05
C LEU A 29 -8.58 -9.81 -19.61
N ILE A 30 -7.32 -10.01 -19.23
CA ILE A 30 -6.93 -10.36 -17.86
C ILE A 30 -7.28 -9.21 -16.91
N LEU A 31 -6.87 -7.98 -17.23
CA LEU A 31 -7.16 -6.79 -16.43
C LEU A 31 -8.66 -6.53 -16.31
N TRP A 32 -9.41 -6.73 -17.42
CA TRP A 32 -10.86 -6.66 -17.39
C TRP A 32 -11.47 -7.72 -16.46
N GLY A 33 -10.94 -8.95 -16.51
CA GLY A 33 -11.36 -10.05 -15.63
C GLY A 33 -11.09 -9.73 -14.16
N VAL A 34 -9.92 -9.22 -13.82
CA VAL A 34 -9.55 -8.78 -12.47
C VAL A 34 -10.48 -7.67 -11.99
N LYS A 35 -10.66 -6.62 -12.78
CA LYS A 35 -11.54 -5.49 -12.45
C LYS A 35 -13.00 -5.88 -12.19
N ASN A 36 -13.49 -6.94 -12.85
CA ASN A 36 -14.90 -7.36 -12.75
C ASN A 36 -15.11 -8.61 -11.89
N ARG A 37 -14.05 -9.24 -11.40
CA ARG A 37 -14.14 -10.45 -10.58
C ARG A 37 -14.77 -10.18 -9.23
N ASP A 38 -14.34 -9.09 -8.62
CA ASP A 38 -14.80 -8.64 -7.31
C ASP A 38 -15.41 -7.25 -7.49
N ALA A 39 -16.64 -7.21 -8.03
CA ALA A 39 -17.37 -5.95 -8.09
C ALA A 39 -17.45 -5.37 -6.69
N PRO A 40 -17.00 -4.14 -6.45
CA PRO A 40 -16.95 -3.56 -5.14
C PRO A 40 -18.35 -3.51 -4.54
N GLU A 41 -18.49 -4.14 -3.42
CA GLU A 41 -19.56 -3.83 -2.49
C GLU A 41 -19.56 -2.32 -2.25
N ILE A 42 -20.73 -1.76 -2.05
CA ILE A 42 -20.89 -0.31 -1.89
C ILE A 42 -20.05 0.12 -0.70
N ILE A 43 -18.97 0.86 -0.98
CA ILE A 43 -18.18 1.49 0.05
C ILE A 43 -19.08 2.52 0.73
N ALA A 44 -19.17 2.46 2.05
CA ALA A 44 -19.95 3.40 2.84
C ALA A 44 -19.46 4.84 2.62
N GLN A 45 -20.32 5.81 2.89
CA GLN A 45 -19.88 7.21 2.97
C GLN A 45 -18.87 7.36 4.10
N THR A 46 -17.92 8.27 3.95
CA THR A 46 -16.93 8.57 5.00
C THR A 46 -17.65 8.86 6.32
N PRO A 47 -17.44 8.03 7.36
CA PRO A 47 -17.99 8.32 8.67
C PRO A 47 -17.26 9.50 9.30
N GLU A 48 -17.86 10.10 10.31
CA GLU A 48 -17.12 10.97 11.21
C GLU A 48 -16.12 10.13 12.01
N ILE A 49 -14.84 10.46 11.92
CA ILE A 49 -13.78 9.75 12.66
C ILE A 49 -13.75 10.30 14.08
N ASN A 50 -14.07 9.46 15.04
CA ASN A 50 -14.12 9.83 16.43
C ASN A 50 -12.93 9.25 17.19
N TRP A 51 -11.82 9.96 17.20
CA TRP A 51 -10.63 9.60 17.96
C TRP A 51 -10.92 9.56 19.46
N GLN A 52 -10.41 8.53 20.14
CA GLN A 52 -10.61 8.38 21.58
C GLN A 52 -9.98 9.55 22.33
N PRO A 53 -10.78 10.37 23.05
CA PRO A 53 -10.24 11.52 23.75
C PRO A 53 -9.32 11.09 24.89
N GLY A 54 -8.14 11.66 24.92
CA GLY A 54 -7.22 11.53 26.03
C GLY A 54 -7.74 12.25 27.29
N PRO A 55 -7.00 12.23 28.40
CA PRO A 55 -7.40 12.91 29.63
C PRO A 55 -7.51 14.43 29.40
N GLN A 56 -8.53 15.05 29.97
CA GLN A 56 -8.73 16.52 29.86
C GLN A 56 -7.54 17.31 30.43
N THR A 57 -6.89 16.75 31.44
CA THR A 57 -5.71 17.33 32.06
C THR A 57 -4.59 16.29 32.11
N ALA A 58 -3.38 16.73 31.84
CA ALA A 58 -2.23 15.85 31.93
C ALA A 58 -2.02 15.36 33.37
N LYS A 59 -1.84 14.06 33.53
CA LYS A 59 -1.55 13.44 34.84
C LYS A 59 -0.16 13.80 35.36
N VAL A 60 0.76 14.13 34.47
CA VAL A 60 2.16 14.46 34.76
C VAL A 60 2.50 15.81 34.11
N PRO A 61 3.23 16.69 34.79
CA PRO A 61 3.72 17.96 34.23
C PRO A 61 4.48 17.75 32.91
N LYS A 62 4.43 18.73 32.01
CA LYS A 62 5.00 18.64 30.66
C LYS A 62 6.48 18.28 30.66
N ASP A 63 7.24 18.82 31.60
CA ASP A 63 8.68 18.61 31.79
C ASP A 63 9.05 17.23 32.37
N GLN A 64 8.08 16.48 32.86
CA GLN A 64 8.25 15.14 33.42
C GLN A 64 7.60 14.05 32.58
N ARG A 65 6.87 14.41 31.52
CA ARG A 65 6.27 13.44 30.59
C ARG A 65 7.32 12.94 29.62
N PRO A 66 7.22 11.66 29.20
CA PRO A 66 7.94 11.19 28.03
C PRO A 66 7.63 12.08 26.81
N PRO A 67 8.58 12.28 25.88
CA PRO A 67 8.33 13.05 24.67
C PRO A 67 7.27 12.38 23.79
N ASN A 68 6.44 13.18 23.12
CA ASN A 68 5.62 12.64 22.05
C ASN A 68 6.51 12.19 20.89
N VAL A 69 6.12 11.10 20.24
CA VAL A 69 6.82 10.55 19.09
C VAL A 69 5.89 10.62 17.88
N ILE A 70 6.28 11.35 16.85
CA ILE A 70 5.58 11.39 15.56
C ILE A 70 6.50 10.82 14.51
N LEU A 71 6.14 9.65 13.98
CA LEU A 71 6.86 8.99 12.91
C LEU A 71 6.13 9.22 11.58
N ILE A 72 6.76 9.95 10.67
CA ILE A 72 6.24 10.18 9.31
C ILE A 72 7.07 9.36 8.34
N LEU A 73 6.45 8.35 7.75
CA LEU A 73 7.08 7.50 6.74
C LEU A 73 6.51 7.85 5.37
N ALA A 74 7.34 8.47 4.53
CA ALA A 74 6.99 8.72 3.14
C ALA A 74 7.13 7.43 2.33
N ASP A 75 6.12 7.13 1.51
CA ASP A 75 6.07 5.94 0.67
C ASP A 75 6.68 6.26 -0.69
N ASP A 76 7.66 5.47 -1.12
CA ASP A 76 8.38 5.58 -2.40
C ASP A 76 9.00 6.97 -2.69
N LEU A 77 9.41 7.70 -1.64
CA LEU A 77 10.07 8.98 -1.78
C LEU A 77 11.59 8.79 -1.92
N GLY A 78 12.13 9.16 -3.06
CA GLY A 78 13.57 9.11 -3.33
C GLY A 78 14.34 10.26 -2.69
N ILE A 79 15.59 10.02 -2.33
CA ILE A 79 16.49 11.05 -1.78
C ILE A 79 16.64 12.27 -2.73
N ASN A 80 16.58 12.03 -4.05
CA ASN A 80 16.66 13.07 -5.06
C ASN A 80 15.38 13.91 -5.18
N ASP A 81 14.30 13.51 -4.53
CA ASP A 81 13.03 14.24 -4.57
C ASP A 81 12.93 15.28 -3.44
N ILE A 82 13.93 15.30 -2.56
CA ILE A 82 14.00 16.18 -1.38
C ILE A 82 15.04 17.28 -1.62
N SER A 83 14.60 18.55 -1.48
CA SER A 83 15.46 19.71 -1.75
C SER A 83 16.63 19.86 -0.76
N THR A 84 16.50 19.39 0.49
CA THR A 84 17.56 19.38 1.51
C THR A 84 18.84 18.68 1.03
N PHE A 85 18.72 17.67 0.19
CA PHE A 85 19.88 16.92 -0.33
C PHE A 85 20.43 17.48 -1.65
N GLY A 86 20.01 18.67 -2.04
CA GLY A 86 20.43 19.34 -3.28
C GLY A 86 19.74 18.82 -4.54
N GLY A 87 18.72 17.99 -4.38
CA GLY A 87 17.86 17.46 -5.43
C GLY A 87 16.56 18.27 -5.57
N GLY A 88 15.51 17.56 -5.80
CA GLY A 88 14.15 18.05 -5.99
C GLY A 88 13.57 17.59 -7.32
N VAL A 89 12.30 17.26 -7.32
CA VAL A 89 11.57 16.82 -8.51
C VAL A 89 11.67 17.87 -9.62
N ALA A 90 11.81 17.42 -10.86
CA ALA A 90 11.96 18.27 -12.04
C ALA A 90 13.13 19.29 -11.92
N ALA A 91 14.30 18.83 -11.47
CA ALA A 91 15.49 19.66 -11.27
C ALA A 91 15.28 20.81 -10.26
N GLY A 92 14.55 20.55 -9.19
CA GLY A 92 14.31 21.50 -8.11
C GLY A 92 13.12 22.42 -8.31
N LEU A 93 12.30 22.19 -9.33
CA LEU A 93 11.06 22.96 -9.54
C LEU A 93 9.98 22.68 -8.48
N VAL A 94 10.06 21.53 -7.81
CA VAL A 94 9.15 21.15 -6.71
C VAL A 94 9.96 21.14 -5.41
N PRO A 95 9.98 22.24 -4.65
CA PRO A 95 10.70 22.33 -3.39
C PRO A 95 9.97 21.58 -2.26
N THR A 96 10.72 21.15 -1.25
CA THR A 96 10.19 20.50 -0.04
C THR A 96 10.42 21.34 1.23
N PRO A 97 9.92 22.59 1.31
CA PRO A 97 10.33 23.57 2.33
C PRO A 97 10.03 23.13 3.76
N ASN A 98 8.99 22.34 4.00
CA ASN A 98 8.66 21.85 5.33
C ASN A 98 9.61 20.72 5.77
N ILE A 99 10.01 19.83 4.85
CA ILE A 99 11.02 18.80 5.13
C ILE A 99 12.38 19.48 5.36
N ASP A 100 12.72 20.46 4.54
CA ASP A 100 13.96 21.24 4.67
C ASP A 100 14.05 21.95 6.02
N ARG A 101 12.93 22.49 6.52
CA ARG A 101 12.85 23.09 7.85
C ARG A 101 13.07 22.07 8.96
N ILE A 102 12.46 20.89 8.89
CA ILE A 102 12.70 19.81 9.86
C ILE A 102 14.18 19.41 9.87
N ALA A 103 14.78 19.29 8.70
CA ALA A 103 16.19 18.97 8.57
C ALA A 103 17.11 20.07 9.17
N ALA A 104 16.75 21.35 8.98
CA ALA A 104 17.52 22.48 9.48
C ALA A 104 17.41 22.67 11.01
N GLU A 105 16.24 22.34 11.58
CA GLU A 105 15.96 22.47 13.03
C GLU A 105 16.27 21.20 13.83
N GLY A 106 16.53 20.07 13.14
CA GLY A 106 16.72 18.75 13.73
C GLY A 106 18.06 18.12 13.40
N VAL A 107 18.08 16.80 13.30
CA VAL A 107 19.24 15.99 12.93
C VAL A 107 18.97 15.33 11.58
N ASN A 108 19.87 15.57 10.63
CA ASN A 108 19.83 14.95 9.32
C ASN A 108 20.77 13.74 9.26
N PHE A 109 20.21 12.54 9.09
CA PHE A 109 20.97 11.29 8.93
C PHE A 109 21.31 11.07 7.47
N THR A 110 22.51 11.46 7.04
CA THR A 110 22.95 11.35 5.64
C THR A 110 23.22 9.92 5.18
N ASN A 111 23.37 8.98 6.10
CA ASN A 111 23.62 7.56 5.84
C ASN A 111 22.46 6.67 6.35
N GLY A 112 21.22 7.16 6.25
CA GLY A 112 20.04 6.36 6.50
C GLY A 112 19.69 5.51 5.28
N TYR A 113 19.48 4.20 5.48
CA TYR A 113 19.14 3.26 4.41
C TYR A 113 17.82 2.57 4.75
N ALA A 114 16.95 2.43 3.74
CA ALA A 114 15.80 1.54 3.85
C ALA A 114 16.28 0.09 3.99
N GLY A 115 15.63 -0.68 4.84
CA GLY A 115 16.05 -2.04 5.12
C GLY A 115 15.77 -3.04 4.01
N ASN A 116 14.88 -2.70 3.10
CA ASN A 116 14.52 -3.47 1.92
C ASN A 116 14.10 -2.51 0.80
N ALA A 117 14.20 -2.96 -0.44
CA ALA A 117 13.80 -2.20 -1.62
C ALA A 117 12.26 -2.12 -1.79
N THR A 118 11.51 -3.04 -1.18
CA THR A 118 10.04 -3.07 -1.24
C THR A 118 9.41 -2.58 0.06
N CYS A 119 8.22 -1.98 -0.06
CA CYS A 119 7.54 -1.29 1.04
C CYS A 119 7.21 -2.21 2.23
N ALA A 120 6.63 -3.38 2.01
CA ALA A 120 6.15 -4.25 3.09
C ALA A 120 7.26 -4.69 4.06
N PRO A 121 8.34 -5.37 3.62
CA PRO A 121 9.42 -5.76 4.53
C PRO A 121 10.22 -4.57 5.09
N SER A 122 10.32 -3.45 4.35
CA SER A 122 10.94 -2.23 4.86
C SER A 122 10.14 -1.63 6.03
N ARG A 123 8.80 -1.65 5.95
CA ARG A 123 7.90 -1.23 7.04
C ARG A 123 8.04 -2.15 8.26
N ALA A 124 8.06 -3.46 8.03
CA ALA A 124 8.27 -4.45 9.10
C ALA A 124 9.60 -4.22 9.83
N MET A 125 10.68 -3.96 9.08
CA MET A 125 11.97 -3.64 9.68
C MET A 125 11.93 -2.35 10.52
N LEU A 126 11.23 -1.32 10.04
CA LEU A 126 11.07 -0.06 10.79
C LEU A 126 10.30 -0.29 12.09
N MET A 127 9.23 -1.09 12.06
CA MET A 127 8.39 -1.36 13.22
C MET A 127 9.05 -2.28 14.25
N THR A 128 9.90 -3.22 13.82
CA THR A 128 10.50 -4.24 14.71
C THR A 128 11.96 -3.96 15.05
N GLY A 129 12.65 -3.12 14.30
CA GLY A 129 14.11 -2.96 14.38
C GLY A 129 14.88 -4.19 13.91
N ARG A 130 14.24 -5.15 13.22
CA ARG A 130 14.83 -6.42 12.78
C ARG A 130 14.85 -6.52 11.26
N TYR A 131 15.91 -7.10 10.71
CA TYR A 131 15.99 -7.35 9.27
C TYR A 131 14.92 -8.36 8.82
N PRO A 132 14.40 -8.21 7.57
CA PRO A 132 13.34 -9.08 7.05
C PRO A 132 13.63 -10.57 7.16
N ILE A 133 14.87 -10.99 6.88
CA ILE A 133 15.30 -12.38 7.02
C ILE A 133 15.15 -12.93 8.46
N SER A 134 15.20 -12.06 9.46
CA SER A 134 15.07 -12.47 10.87
C SER A 134 13.60 -12.59 11.29
N THR A 135 12.69 -11.92 10.61
CA THR A 135 11.25 -11.96 10.87
C THR A 135 10.53 -12.95 9.96
N GLY A 136 11.19 -13.42 8.89
CA GLY A 136 10.57 -14.21 7.84
C GLY A 136 9.65 -13.44 6.89
N TYR A 137 9.52 -12.12 7.09
CA TYR A 137 8.69 -11.26 6.25
C TYR A 137 9.54 -10.51 5.22
N GLU A 138 9.95 -11.24 4.18
CA GLU A 138 10.98 -10.78 3.23
C GLU A 138 10.40 -10.19 1.94
N PHE A 139 9.13 -10.45 1.65
CA PHE A 139 8.48 -10.03 0.40
C PHE A 139 7.15 -9.34 0.65
N THR A 140 6.73 -8.54 -0.33
CA THR A 140 5.40 -7.95 -0.35
C THR A 140 4.34 -9.05 -0.56
N PRO A 141 3.30 -9.11 0.27
CA PRO A 141 2.19 -10.02 0.09
C PRO A 141 1.60 -9.94 -1.31
N ALA A 142 1.27 -11.07 -1.88
CA ALA A 142 0.68 -11.14 -3.21
C ALA A 142 -0.41 -12.23 -3.26
N PRO A 143 -1.57 -11.96 -3.89
CA PRO A 143 -2.59 -12.98 -4.12
C PRO A 143 -2.05 -14.12 -4.98
N SER A 144 -2.54 -15.34 -4.74
CA SER A 144 -2.20 -16.51 -5.54
C SER A 144 -2.46 -16.26 -7.02
N GLY A 145 -1.53 -16.66 -7.87
CA GLY A 145 -1.57 -16.46 -9.31
C GLY A 145 -1.12 -15.07 -9.78
N MET A 146 -0.88 -14.10 -8.91
CA MET A 146 -0.39 -12.79 -9.29
C MET A 146 0.97 -12.87 -10.00
N GLY A 147 1.88 -13.70 -9.50
CA GLY A 147 3.17 -13.95 -10.13
C GLY A 147 3.08 -14.43 -11.57
N ARG A 148 2.05 -15.24 -11.90
CA ARG A 148 1.76 -15.68 -13.29
C ARG A 148 1.37 -14.48 -14.17
N VAL A 149 0.49 -13.60 -13.68
CA VAL A 149 0.05 -12.43 -14.42
C VAL A 149 1.22 -11.49 -14.66
N VAL A 150 1.97 -11.16 -13.61
CA VAL A 150 3.13 -10.26 -13.70
C VAL A 150 4.19 -10.82 -14.64
N SER A 151 4.57 -12.10 -14.52
CA SER A 151 5.59 -12.68 -15.41
C SER A 151 5.15 -12.76 -16.88
N SER A 152 3.85 -12.99 -17.14
CA SER A 152 3.34 -13.00 -18.51
C SER A 152 3.29 -11.62 -19.14
N VAL A 153 2.94 -10.59 -18.37
CA VAL A 153 2.81 -9.21 -18.83
C VAL A 153 4.17 -8.52 -18.95
N SER A 154 5.09 -8.78 -18.01
CA SER A 154 6.43 -8.19 -18.01
C SER A 154 7.23 -8.54 -19.27
N GLY A 155 7.13 -9.78 -19.75
CA GLY A 155 7.80 -10.21 -20.99
C GLY A 155 7.31 -9.49 -22.24
N ASP A 156 6.07 -9.03 -22.26
CA ASP A 156 5.49 -8.27 -23.38
C ASP A 156 5.91 -6.80 -23.39
N ILE A 157 6.02 -6.20 -22.21
CA ILE A 157 6.32 -4.77 -22.05
C ILE A 157 7.82 -4.50 -22.08
N ARG A 158 8.62 -5.41 -21.55
CA ARG A 158 10.08 -5.29 -21.47
C ARG A 158 10.77 -6.50 -22.13
N PRO A 159 10.68 -6.63 -23.46
CA PRO A 159 11.33 -7.74 -24.18
C PRO A 159 12.87 -7.68 -24.13
N ASP A 160 13.44 -6.58 -23.69
CA ASP A 160 14.86 -6.35 -23.45
C ASP A 160 15.36 -6.99 -22.13
N LEU A 161 14.44 -7.36 -21.23
CA LEU A 161 14.76 -8.02 -19.97
C LEU A 161 14.46 -9.52 -20.04
N PRO A 162 15.14 -10.34 -19.20
CA PRO A 162 14.77 -11.74 -19.04
C PRO A 162 13.31 -11.87 -18.64
N SER A 163 12.60 -12.82 -19.24
CA SER A 163 11.21 -13.12 -18.85
C SER A 163 11.15 -13.54 -17.39
N GLY A 164 10.10 -13.09 -16.69
CA GLY A 164 9.82 -13.54 -15.35
C GLY A 164 9.64 -15.06 -15.30
N ASN A 165 10.23 -15.71 -14.30
CA ASN A 165 10.02 -17.13 -14.05
C ASN A 165 8.92 -17.30 -12.99
N TYR A 166 7.84 -17.96 -13.38
CA TYR A 166 6.73 -18.28 -12.47
C TYR A 166 6.80 -19.75 -12.06
N ASP A 167 6.91 -19.97 -10.76
CA ASP A 167 6.89 -21.30 -10.15
C ASP A 167 5.48 -21.58 -9.59
N SER A 168 4.73 -22.44 -10.29
CA SER A 168 3.36 -22.79 -9.90
C SER A 168 3.28 -23.64 -8.64
N ASP A 169 4.33 -24.39 -8.32
CA ASP A 169 4.34 -25.27 -7.15
C ASP A 169 4.67 -24.44 -5.88
N ALA A 170 5.55 -23.45 -6.00
CA ALA A 170 5.81 -22.50 -4.95
C ALA A 170 4.58 -21.61 -4.69
N ASP A 171 3.90 -21.12 -5.73
CA ASP A 171 2.69 -20.32 -5.62
C ASP A 171 1.56 -21.10 -4.92
N ALA A 172 1.38 -22.37 -5.27
CA ALA A 172 0.37 -23.23 -4.64
C ALA A 172 0.65 -23.58 -3.16
N GLN A 173 1.87 -23.38 -2.70
CA GLN A 173 2.27 -23.59 -1.30
C GLN A 173 2.29 -22.29 -0.50
N SER A 174 2.13 -21.13 -1.15
CA SER A 174 2.05 -19.84 -0.47
C SER A 174 0.79 -19.75 0.39
N PRO A 175 0.86 -19.13 1.57
CA PRO A 175 -0.33 -18.84 2.37
C PRO A 175 -1.33 -18.00 1.58
N GLU A 176 -2.62 -18.12 1.93
CA GLU A 176 -3.65 -17.20 1.42
C GLU A 176 -3.25 -15.73 1.71
N TYR A 177 -3.67 -14.83 0.84
CA TYR A 177 -3.25 -13.41 0.90
C TYR A 177 -3.49 -12.77 2.28
N GLU A 178 -4.62 -13.06 2.89
CA GLU A 178 -5.01 -12.55 4.20
C GLU A 178 -4.14 -13.09 5.35
N GLN A 179 -3.44 -14.19 5.11
CA GLN A 179 -2.52 -14.82 6.07
C GLN A 179 -1.07 -14.39 5.87
N GLN A 180 -0.80 -13.59 4.84
CA GLN A 180 0.54 -13.06 4.58
C GLN A 180 0.74 -11.76 5.34
N GLY A 181 1.72 -11.74 6.25
CA GLY A 181 2.01 -10.54 7.03
C GLY A 181 3.20 -10.71 7.94
N LEU A 182 3.48 -9.67 8.72
CA LEU A 182 4.45 -9.74 9.79
C LEU A 182 3.92 -10.70 10.87
N PRO A 183 4.69 -11.74 11.26
CA PRO A 183 4.28 -12.64 12.33
C PRO A 183 3.91 -11.89 13.62
N SER A 184 2.81 -12.27 14.25
CA SER A 184 2.31 -11.62 15.46
C SER A 184 3.21 -11.79 16.68
N GLU A 185 4.18 -12.69 16.61
CA GLU A 185 5.21 -12.89 17.65
C GLU A 185 6.32 -11.83 17.60
N GLU A 186 6.40 -11.06 16.51
CA GLU A 186 7.36 -9.98 16.36
C GLU A 186 6.89 -8.75 17.13
N ILE A 187 7.71 -8.25 18.03
CA ILE A 187 7.39 -7.09 18.86
C ILE A 187 7.58 -5.82 18.04
N THR A 188 6.52 -5.05 17.91
CA THR A 188 6.52 -3.78 17.20
C THR A 188 6.90 -2.59 18.09
N LEU A 189 7.19 -1.46 17.45
CA LEU A 189 7.42 -0.19 18.14
C LEU A 189 6.23 0.21 19.05
N ALA A 190 4.99 -0.02 18.61
CA ALA A 190 3.80 0.29 19.40
C ALA A 190 3.72 -0.57 20.66
N GLU A 191 3.91 -1.88 20.54
CA GLU A 191 3.95 -2.80 21.68
C GLU A 191 5.10 -2.48 22.66
N MET A 192 6.24 -2.07 22.15
CA MET A 192 7.38 -1.66 22.97
C MET A 192 7.10 -0.38 23.77
N LEU A 193 6.33 0.55 23.21
CA LEU A 193 6.00 1.82 23.85
C LEU A 193 4.82 1.74 24.82
N ALA A 194 3.93 0.77 24.66
CA ALA A 194 2.73 0.61 25.48
C ALA A 194 3.04 0.49 26.99
N PRO A 195 4.04 -0.30 27.47
CA PRO A 195 4.41 -0.35 28.89
C PRO A 195 4.94 0.98 29.45
N ALA A 196 5.43 1.86 28.59
CA ALA A 196 5.87 3.22 28.98
C ALA A 196 4.71 4.22 29.04
N GLY A 197 3.48 3.76 28.78
CA GLY A 197 2.25 4.57 28.90
C GLY A 197 1.92 5.39 27.66
N TYR A 198 2.53 5.11 26.54
CA TYR A 198 2.17 5.71 25.25
C TYR A 198 0.81 5.21 24.75
N HIS A 199 0.07 6.11 24.14
CA HIS A 199 -1.08 5.80 23.34
C HIS A 199 -0.69 5.91 21.87
N SER A 200 -0.71 4.80 21.18
CA SER A 200 -0.20 4.69 19.83
C SER A 200 -1.32 4.74 18.80
N VAL A 201 -1.20 5.63 17.83
CA VAL A 201 -2.16 5.82 16.74
C VAL A 201 -1.46 5.58 15.41
N HIS A 202 -2.06 4.76 14.55
CA HIS A 202 -1.60 4.54 13.19
C HIS A 202 -2.52 5.25 12.19
N VAL A 203 -1.95 5.98 11.23
CA VAL A 203 -2.69 6.60 10.13
C VAL A 203 -2.00 6.30 8.81
N GLY A 204 -2.74 5.78 7.85
CA GLY A 204 -2.28 5.55 6.48
C GLY A 204 -1.96 4.10 6.14
N LYS A 205 -0.97 3.88 5.28
CA LYS A 205 -0.59 2.56 4.78
C LYS A 205 0.10 1.69 5.84
N TRP A 206 -0.48 0.53 6.15
CA TRP A 206 0.12 -0.48 7.02
C TRP A 206 1.01 -1.44 6.26
N HIS A 207 0.43 -2.26 5.42
CA HIS A 207 1.10 -3.19 4.49
C HIS A 207 1.93 -4.28 5.19
N MET A 208 1.54 -4.71 6.39
CA MET A 208 2.21 -5.77 7.15
C MET A 208 1.28 -6.87 7.61
N GLY A 209 0.12 -7.00 6.98
CA GLY A 209 -0.88 -8.04 7.22
C GLY A 209 -2.28 -7.48 7.39
N LEU A 210 -3.27 -8.32 7.09
CA LEU A 210 -4.69 -7.98 7.11
C LEU A 210 -5.47 -8.74 8.19
N SER A 211 -4.93 -9.87 8.67
CA SER A 211 -5.60 -10.64 9.72
C SER A 211 -5.64 -9.84 11.04
N PRO A 212 -6.61 -10.12 11.93
CA PRO A 212 -6.72 -9.41 13.20
C PRO A 212 -5.48 -9.46 14.10
N GLU A 213 -4.63 -10.45 13.92
CA GLU A 213 -3.37 -10.60 14.66
C GLU A 213 -2.23 -9.78 14.04
N MET A 214 -2.34 -9.45 12.73
CA MET A 214 -1.30 -8.80 11.95
C MET A 214 -1.63 -7.36 11.57
N ASP A 215 -2.88 -6.92 11.78
CA ASP A 215 -3.30 -5.55 11.53
C ASP A 215 -2.70 -4.59 12.59
N PRO A 216 -2.78 -3.26 12.43
CA PRO A 216 -2.18 -2.35 13.40
C PRO A 216 -2.68 -2.54 14.83
N LEU A 217 -3.97 -2.82 15.04
CA LEU A 217 -4.53 -3.06 16.39
C LEU A 217 -3.99 -4.35 17.01
N GLY A 218 -3.83 -5.41 16.21
CA GLY A 218 -3.20 -6.67 16.65
C GLY A 218 -1.72 -6.51 16.96
N GLN A 219 -1.08 -5.54 16.34
CA GLN A 219 0.34 -5.21 16.47
C GLN A 219 0.59 -4.02 17.42
N GLY A 220 -0.32 -3.78 18.37
CA GLY A 220 -0.11 -2.94 19.53
C GLY A 220 -0.51 -1.47 19.40
N PHE A 221 -1.09 -1.03 18.29
CA PHE A 221 -1.68 0.30 18.21
C PHE A 221 -3.04 0.34 18.91
N ASP A 222 -3.31 1.43 19.60
CA ASP A 222 -4.59 1.63 20.30
C ASP A 222 -5.70 2.03 19.34
N GLU A 223 -5.38 2.80 18.30
CA GLU A 223 -6.31 3.26 17.28
C GLU A 223 -5.65 3.26 15.90
N THR A 224 -6.47 3.06 14.88
CA THR A 224 -5.95 3.04 13.52
C THR A 224 -6.94 3.61 12.51
N LEU A 225 -6.43 4.43 11.61
CA LEU A 225 -7.10 4.86 10.39
C LEU A 225 -6.26 4.33 9.22
N THR A 226 -6.59 3.15 8.73
CA THR A 226 -5.78 2.42 7.78
C THR A 226 -6.30 2.60 6.37
N MET A 227 -5.40 2.78 5.42
CA MET A 227 -5.69 2.57 4.01
C MET A 227 -5.99 1.09 3.79
N SER A 228 -7.21 0.76 3.37
CA SER A 228 -7.64 -0.63 3.29
C SER A 228 -7.07 -1.33 2.06
N GLU A 229 -7.15 -0.75 0.87
CA GLU A 229 -6.66 -1.40 -0.35
C GLU A 229 -6.10 -0.43 -1.39
N GLY A 230 -6.78 0.67 -1.68
CA GLY A 230 -6.55 1.44 -2.91
C GLY A 230 -5.71 2.70 -2.73
N LEU A 231 -4.75 2.84 -3.64
CA LEU A 231 -3.98 4.07 -3.81
C LEU A 231 -4.69 5.07 -4.73
N TYR A 232 -5.60 4.59 -5.57
CA TYR A 232 -6.15 5.35 -6.67
C TYR A 232 -7.66 5.46 -6.60
N LEU A 233 -8.16 6.63 -6.95
CA LEU A 233 -9.57 6.81 -7.33
C LEU A 233 -9.90 5.92 -8.55
N PRO A 234 -11.18 5.60 -8.80
CA PRO A 234 -11.57 4.92 -10.04
C PRO A 234 -10.99 5.59 -11.28
N GLU A 235 -10.60 4.80 -12.26
CA GLU A 235 -9.93 5.28 -13.48
C GLU A 235 -10.69 6.37 -14.23
N ASP A 236 -12.01 6.34 -14.16
CA ASP A 236 -12.95 7.27 -14.78
C ASP A 236 -13.35 8.44 -13.89
N ASP A 237 -12.81 8.54 -12.68
CA ASP A 237 -13.04 9.68 -11.80
C ASP A 237 -12.42 10.95 -12.40
N PRO A 238 -13.16 12.08 -12.46
CA PRO A 238 -12.69 13.32 -13.05
C PRO A 238 -11.48 13.95 -12.33
N ASN A 239 -11.18 13.54 -11.11
CA ASN A 239 -10.02 13.99 -10.36
C ASN A 239 -8.77 13.13 -10.60
N VAL A 240 -8.89 12.05 -11.35
CA VAL A 240 -7.74 11.22 -11.74
C VAL A 240 -7.01 11.90 -12.88
N VAL A 241 -5.81 12.41 -12.59
CA VAL A 241 -4.96 13.10 -13.55
C VAL A 241 -3.70 12.27 -13.78
N ASN A 242 -3.61 11.66 -14.97
CA ASN A 242 -2.36 11.14 -15.55
C ASN A 242 -1.51 10.25 -14.63
N ALA A 243 -2.11 9.26 -14.02
CA ALA A 243 -1.41 8.42 -13.07
C ALA A 243 -0.81 7.14 -13.68
N LYS A 244 -1.22 6.75 -14.89
CA LYS A 244 -0.79 5.47 -15.49
C LYS A 244 0.46 5.63 -16.33
N VAL A 245 1.38 4.69 -16.14
CA VAL A 245 2.57 4.53 -16.98
C VAL A 245 2.44 3.27 -17.81
N ASP A 246 2.56 3.41 -19.13
CA ASP A 246 2.37 2.29 -20.07
C ASP A 246 3.44 1.20 -19.96
N PHE A 247 4.60 1.56 -19.42
CA PHE A 247 5.75 0.64 -19.29
C PHE A 247 5.75 -0.18 -17.99
N ASP A 248 4.88 0.16 -17.02
CA ASP A 248 4.79 -0.58 -15.75
C ASP A 248 3.56 -1.51 -15.73
N PRO A 249 3.76 -2.82 -15.83
CA PRO A 249 2.65 -3.77 -15.80
C PRO A 249 1.96 -3.82 -14.43
N ILE A 250 2.69 -3.52 -13.36
CA ILE A 250 2.16 -3.53 -11.99
C ILE A 250 1.17 -2.38 -11.81
N ASP A 251 1.49 -1.19 -12.32
CA ASP A 251 0.62 -0.03 -12.24
C ASP A 251 -0.76 -0.30 -12.88
N ARG A 252 -0.76 -0.89 -14.09
CA ARG A 252 -2.01 -1.29 -14.76
C ARG A 252 -2.81 -2.32 -13.95
N PHE A 253 -2.13 -3.25 -13.28
CA PHE A 253 -2.77 -4.24 -12.42
C PHE A 253 -3.36 -3.58 -11.17
N LEU A 254 -2.63 -2.68 -10.50
CA LEU A 254 -3.08 -1.97 -9.31
C LEU A 254 -4.35 -1.16 -9.57
N TRP A 255 -4.44 -0.46 -10.70
CA TRP A 255 -5.66 0.26 -11.10
C TRP A 255 -6.86 -0.66 -11.27
N ALA A 256 -6.64 -1.88 -11.73
CA ALA A 256 -7.70 -2.85 -11.95
C ALA A 256 -8.15 -3.56 -10.65
N SER A 257 -7.24 -3.72 -9.69
CA SER A 257 -7.43 -4.59 -8.53
C SER A 257 -7.65 -3.86 -7.21
N GLN A 258 -7.16 -2.63 -7.07
CA GLN A 258 -7.20 -1.92 -5.79
C GLN A 258 -8.32 -0.87 -5.74
N ARG A 259 -8.93 -0.73 -4.57
CA ARG A 259 -9.99 0.23 -4.30
C ARG A 259 -9.48 1.35 -3.42
N PHE A 260 -9.94 2.55 -3.71
CA PHE A 260 -9.77 3.71 -2.85
C PHE A 260 -10.68 3.58 -1.63
N ALA A 261 -10.15 3.07 -0.54
CA ALA A 261 -10.90 2.84 0.68
C ALA A 261 -10.05 3.01 1.93
N GLY A 262 -10.70 3.38 3.04
CA GLY A 262 -10.13 3.44 4.38
C GLY A 262 -10.97 2.64 5.37
N THR A 263 -10.36 2.24 6.48
CA THR A 263 -11.03 1.63 7.64
C THR A 263 -10.59 2.32 8.91
N PHE A 264 -11.50 2.54 9.83
CA PHE A 264 -11.21 3.07 11.16
C PHE A 264 -11.48 1.99 12.21
N ASN A 265 -10.46 1.60 12.97
CA ASN A 265 -10.57 0.61 14.04
C ASN A 265 -11.34 -0.66 13.63
N ARG A 266 -10.99 -1.23 12.47
CA ARG A 266 -11.67 -2.40 11.87
C ARG A 266 -13.15 -2.15 11.50
N SER A 267 -13.51 -0.91 11.20
CA SER A 267 -14.84 -0.62 10.63
C SER A 267 -15.00 -1.25 9.26
N GLU A 268 -16.25 -1.26 8.75
CA GLU A 268 -16.47 -1.50 7.33
C GLU A 268 -15.69 -0.48 6.48
N PRO A 269 -15.19 -0.86 5.31
CA PRO A 269 -14.49 0.04 4.41
C PRO A 269 -15.37 1.21 3.97
N PHE A 270 -14.80 2.40 3.91
CA PHE A 270 -15.46 3.61 3.43
C PHE A 270 -14.55 4.37 2.46
N ALA A 271 -15.15 5.19 1.60
CA ALA A 271 -14.40 6.04 0.67
C ALA A 271 -14.00 7.34 1.35
N PRO A 272 -12.69 7.60 1.55
CA PRO A 272 -12.22 8.89 2.06
C PRO A 272 -12.60 10.03 1.12
N GLY A 273 -12.85 11.22 1.68
CA GLY A 273 -13.17 12.41 0.89
C GLY A 273 -11.92 13.17 0.45
N GLY A 274 -11.94 13.73 -0.76
CA GLY A 274 -10.92 14.65 -1.24
C GLY A 274 -9.56 13.98 -1.56
N TYR A 275 -8.48 14.77 -1.50
CA TYR A 275 -7.12 14.29 -1.69
C TYR A 275 -6.65 13.52 -0.45
N LEU A 276 -6.24 12.29 -0.64
CA LEU A 276 -6.03 11.33 0.47
C LEU A 276 -4.96 11.80 1.47
N THR A 277 -3.87 12.39 1.00
CA THR A 277 -2.81 12.90 1.88
C THR A 277 -3.28 14.07 2.74
N ASP A 278 -4.11 14.96 2.20
CA ASP A 278 -4.68 16.08 2.95
C ASP A 278 -5.66 15.56 4.01
N TRP A 279 -6.50 14.60 3.63
CA TRP A 279 -7.45 13.99 4.56
C TRP A 279 -6.73 13.28 5.72
N TRP A 280 -5.72 12.44 5.43
CA TRP A 280 -4.92 11.80 6.49
C TRP A 280 -4.17 12.79 7.36
N THR A 281 -3.69 13.90 6.77
CA THR A 281 -3.05 14.96 7.54
C THR A 281 -4.03 15.60 8.51
N GLN A 282 -5.25 15.90 8.06
CA GLN A 282 -6.30 16.47 8.92
C GLN A 282 -6.66 15.50 10.06
N GLU A 283 -6.91 14.24 9.75
CA GLU A 283 -7.22 13.21 10.75
C GLU A 283 -6.07 13.01 11.75
N SER A 284 -4.83 13.07 11.27
CA SER A 284 -3.65 13.01 12.16
C SER A 284 -3.58 14.18 13.11
N LEU A 285 -3.93 15.40 12.67
CA LEU A 285 -3.99 16.58 13.53
C LEU A 285 -5.09 16.44 14.58
N GLU A 286 -6.23 15.88 14.22
CA GLU A 286 -7.34 15.61 15.14
C GLU A 286 -6.98 14.54 16.18
N ALA A 287 -6.30 13.47 15.76
CA ALA A 287 -5.76 12.46 16.68
C ALA A 287 -4.75 13.05 17.67
N ILE A 288 -3.84 13.92 17.20
CA ILE A 288 -2.87 14.62 18.06
C ILE A 288 -3.60 15.54 19.06
N GLU A 289 -4.59 16.32 18.60
CA GLU A 289 -5.36 17.19 19.48
C GLU A 289 -6.14 16.40 20.53
N ALA A 290 -6.77 15.30 20.15
CA ALA A 290 -7.46 14.40 21.07
C ALA A 290 -6.53 13.87 22.16
N ASN A 291 -5.25 13.65 21.84
CA ASN A 291 -4.27 13.00 22.69
C ASN A 291 -3.23 13.95 23.32
N LYS A 292 -3.35 15.25 23.20
CA LYS A 292 -2.34 16.26 23.62
C LYS A 292 -1.91 16.19 25.10
N ASN A 293 -2.67 15.55 25.95
CA ASN A 293 -2.42 15.46 27.39
C ASN A 293 -1.84 14.09 27.84
N ARG A 294 -1.53 13.21 26.90
CA ARG A 294 -0.81 11.95 27.14
C ARG A 294 0.29 11.77 26.08
N PRO A 295 1.35 11.01 26.37
CA PRO A 295 2.38 10.70 25.39
C PRO A 295 1.86 9.71 24.35
#